data_f82dfb4a8020d487e5397208c1511e9a
#
_entry.id   f82dfb4a8020d487e5397208c1511e9a
#
_cell.length_a   1.000
_cell.length_b   1.000
_cell.length_c   1.000
_cell.angle_alpha   90.00
_cell.angle_beta   90.00
_cell.angle_gamma   90.00
#
_symmetry.space_group_name_H-M   'P 1'
#
loop_
_entity.id
_entity.type
_entity.pdbx_description
1 polymer ?
#
loop_
_entity_poly.entity_id
_entity_poly.type
_entity_poly.pdbx_seq_one_letter_code
_entity_poly.pdbx_strand_id
1 'polypeptide(L)'
;MKYSIEQLSEAEQFLNELEQSTKVKFIKVFRKVQEGHNTGEDFKKLPGTKGIFEFRVMDKGAWFRILAFMTHYEGDAIATIIATHGFKKKTNKTPQSEIEKAEQIKRDF
;
A
#
# COMPACT_ATOMS: atom_id res chain seq x y z
N MET A 1 8.48 -7.74 -14.68
CA MET A 1 7.75 -6.90 -13.72
C MET A 1 6.32 -6.70 -14.20
N LYS A 2 5.35 -7.00 -13.34
CA LYS A 2 3.93 -6.89 -13.70
C LYS A 2 3.34 -5.54 -13.32
N TYR A 3 3.83 -4.95 -12.25
CA TYR A 3 3.42 -3.60 -11.79
C TYR A 3 4.64 -2.83 -11.40
N SER A 4 4.59 -1.51 -11.55
CA SER A 4 5.55 -0.65 -10.87
C SER A 4 4.88 -0.11 -9.59
N ILE A 5 5.68 0.32 -8.63
CA ILE A 5 5.18 0.90 -7.38
C ILE A 5 5.84 2.26 -7.21
N GLU A 6 5.00 3.27 -6.97
CA GLU A 6 5.45 4.63 -6.71
C GLU A 6 4.94 5.04 -5.34
N GLN A 7 5.80 5.65 -4.53
CA GLN A 7 5.44 6.09 -3.19
C GLN A 7 5.28 7.59 -3.17
N LEU A 8 4.12 8.06 -2.72
CA LEU A 8 3.95 9.48 -2.44
C LEU A 8 4.73 9.83 -1.18
N SER A 9 4.96 11.12 -0.95
CA SER A 9 5.87 11.56 0.12
C SER A 9 5.48 11.03 1.51
N GLU A 10 4.19 10.96 1.81
CA GLU A 10 3.75 10.43 3.11
C GLU A 10 4.05 8.94 3.26
N ALA A 11 3.87 8.15 2.19
CA ALA A 11 4.20 6.73 2.23
C ALA A 11 5.70 6.52 2.38
N GLU A 12 6.48 7.29 1.65
CA GLU A 12 7.94 7.23 1.73
C GLU A 12 8.42 7.58 3.13
N GLN A 13 7.89 8.65 3.72
CA GLN A 13 8.23 9.06 5.07
C GLN A 13 7.86 7.98 6.09
N PHE A 14 6.67 7.39 5.96
CA PHE A 14 6.22 6.32 6.83
C PHE A 14 7.21 5.16 6.81
N LEU A 15 7.61 4.71 5.61
CA LEU A 15 8.57 3.61 5.47
C LEU A 15 9.92 3.96 6.07
N ASN A 16 10.41 5.18 5.84
CA ASN A 16 11.72 5.60 6.33
C ASN A 16 11.79 5.64 7.85
N GLU A 17 10.66 5.84 8.53
CA GLU A 17 10.61 5.92 9.99
C GLU A 17 10.37 4.57 10.67
N LEU A 18 10.12 3.51 9.90
CA LEU A 18 9.91 2.18 10.46
C LEU A 18 11.20 1.56 10.95
N GLU A 19 11.07 0.66 11.94
CA GLU A 19 12.20 -0.17 12.34
C GLU A 19 12.61 -1.07 11.17
N GLN A 20 13.88 -1.46 11.15
CA GLN A 20 14.44 -2.19 10.03
C GLN A 20 13.66 -3.48 9.72
N SER A 21 13.26 -4.23 10.76
CA SER A 21 12.53 -5.49 10.55
C SER A 21 11.20 -5.27 9.83
N THR A 22 10.47 -4.23 10.19
CA THR A 22 9.19 -3.91 9.58
C THR A 22 9.38 -3.41 8.14
N LYS A 23 10.38 -2.56 7.95
CA LYS A 23 10.70 -2.04 6.62
C LYS A 23 11.05 -3.17 5.65
N VAL A 24 11.86 -4.13 6.07
CA VAL A 24 12.25 -5.27 5.24
C VAL A 24 11.03 -6.08 4.83
N LYS A 25 10.07 -6.27 5.74
CA LYS A 25 8.84 -7.00 5.42
C LYS A 25 8.04 -6.30 4.33
N PHE A 26 7.91 -4.96 4.38
CA PHE A 26 7.24 -4.21 3.33
C PHE A 26 7.97 -4.32 1.98
N ILE A 27 9.30 -4.24 2.01
CA ILE A 27 10.08 -4.36 0.77
C ILE A 27 9.85 -5.71 0.11
N LYS A 28 9.79 -6.78 0.91
CA LYS A 28 9.51 -8.12 0.39
C LYS A 28 8.11 -8.21 -0.23
N VAL A 29 7.11 -7.61 0.42
CA VAL A 29 5.75 -7.58 -0.11
C VAL A 29 5.70 -6.80 -1.43
N PHE A 30 6.34 -5.63 -1.47
CA PHE A 30 6.40 -4.83 -2.69
C PHE A 30 7.00 -5.64 -3.86
N ARG A 31 8.09 -6.36 -3.61
CA ARG A 31 8.72 -7.17 -4.67
C ARG A 31 7.79 -8.27 -5.17
N LYS A 32 7.10 -8.96 -4.26
CA LYS A 32 6.14 -10.01 -4.64
C LYS A 32 5.04 -9.44 -5.51
N VAL A 33 4.49 -8.29 -5.13
CA VAL A 33 3.41 -7.66 -5.89
C VAL A 33 3.90 -7.20 -7.26
N GLN A 34 5.09 -6.60 -7.32
CA GLN A 34 5.68 -6.17 -8.60
C GLN A 34 5.84 -7.33 -9.57
N GLU A 35 6.14 -8.52 -9.08
CA GLU A 35 6.29 -9.72 -9.91
C GLU A 35 4.96 -10.43 -10.16
N GLY A 36 3.84 -9.90 -9.65
CA GLY A 36 2.53 -10.50 -9.84
C GLY A 36 2.20 -11.61 -8.85
N HIS A 37 3.00 -11.78 -7.81
CA HIS A 37 2.76 -12.79 -6.77
C HIS A 37 1.89 -12.18 -5.65
N ASN A 38 0.63 -11.99 -5.94
CA ASN A 38 -0.31 -11.41 -4.99
C ASN A 38 -1.08 -12.53 -4.30
N THR A 39 -0.83 -12.73 -3.01
CA THR A 39 -1.47 -13.81 -2.24
C THR A 39 -2.84 -13.42 -1.68
N GLY A 40 -3.20 -12.15 -1.73
CA GLY A 40 -4.44 -11.67 -1.15
C GLY A 40 -4.34 -11.37 0.35
N GLU A 41 -3.28 -11.81 1.01
CA GLU A 41 -3.06 -11.50 2.43
C GLU A 41 -2.22 -10.26 2.61
N ASP A 42 -1.12 -10.16 1.86
CA ASP A 42 -0.16 -9.07 1.98
C ASP A 42 -0.60 -7.84 1.18
N PHE A 43 -1.40 -8.05 0.15
CA PHE A 43 -1.88 -6.98 -0.73
C PHE A 43 -3.25 -7.36 -1.26
N LYS A 44 -4.26 -6.53 -0.97
CA LYS A 44 -5.62 -6.81 -1.39
C LYS A 44 -6.40 -5.53 -1.65
N LYS A 45 -7.41 -5.64 -2.49
CA LYS A 45 -8.38 -4.57 -2.70
C LYS A 45 -9.34 -4.55 -1.52
N LEU A 46 -9.59 -3.37 -0.96
CA LEU A 46 -10.53 -3.23 0.14
C LEU A 46 -11.96 -3.16 -0.41
N PRO A 47 -12.86 -4.06 0.05
CA PRO A 47 -14.23 -4.08 -0.45
C PRO A 47 -14.98 -2.80 -0.05
N GLY A 48 -15.90 -2.36 -0.92
CA GLY A 48 -16.71 -1.18 -0.67
C GLY A 48 -15.98 0.14 -0.83
N THR A 49 -14.75 0.14 -1.32
CA THR A 49 -13.97 1.35 -1.54
C THR A 49 -13.91 1.70 -3.01
N LYS A 50 -13.46 2.90 -3.31
CA LYS A 50 -13.31 3.38 -4.70
C LYS A 50 -11.95 3.02 -5.25
N GLY A 51 -11.64 1.71 -5.27
CA GLY A 51 -10.39 1.21 -5.84
C GLY A 51 -9.19 1.37 -4.92
N ILE A 52 -9.40 1.26 -3.61
CA ILE A 52 -8.29 1.34 -2.65
C ILE A 52 -7.80 -0.06 -2.33
N PHE A 53 -6.47 -0.21 -2.38
CA PHE A 53 -5.75 -1.43 -2.04
C PHE A 53 -4.98 -1.21 -0.75
N GLU A 54 -4.60 -2.30 -0.10
CA GLU A 54 -3.88 -2.27 1.16
C GLU A 54 -2.71 -3.23 1.13
N PHE A 55 -1.50 -2.71 1.41
CA PHE A 55 -0.35 -3.54 1.75
C PHE A 55 -0.38 -3.75 3.28
N ARG A 56 -0.21 -4.99 3.72
CA ARG A 56 -0.31 -5.35 5.14
C ARG A 56 0.93 -6.08 5.60
N VAL A 57 1.44 -5.68 6.76
CA VAL A 57 2.56 -6.34 7.41
C VAL A 57 2.26 -6.44 8.90
N MET A 58 2.42 -7.65 9.46
CA MET A 58 2.37 -7.85 10.91
C MET A 58 3.79 -7.90 11.43
N ASP A 59 4.09 -7.08 12.42
CA ASP A 59 5.40 -7.11 13.07
C ASP A 59 5.26 -6.61 14.50
N LYS A 60 5.93 -7.31 15.44
CA LYS A 60 5.97 -6.92 16.85
C LYS A 60 4.59 -6.65 17.45
N GLY A 61 3.62 -7.49 17.13
CA GLY A 61 2.28 -7.42 17.69
C GLY A 61 1.40 -6.32 17.13
N ALA A 62 1.79 -5.68 16.05
CA ALA A 62 1.02 -4.60 15.45
C ALA A 62 0.84 -4.84 13.96
N TRP A 63 -0.25 -4.30 13.41
CA TRP A 63 -0.51 -4.29 11.99
C TRP A 63 -0.03 -2.96 11.42
N PHE A 64 0.86 -3.05 10.42
CA PHE A 64 1.33 -1.90 9.66
C PHE A 64 0.69 -1.96 8.30
N ARG A 65 0.16 -0.85 7.84
CA ARG A 65 -0.56 -0.79 6.57
C ARG A 65 -0.12 0.39 5.73
N ILE A 66 -0.10 0.18 4.41
CA ILE A 66 0.11 1.25 3.45
C ILE A 66 -1.02 1.12 2.45
N LEU A 67 -1.80 2.19 2.29
CA LEU A 67 -2.91 2.20 1.33
C LEU A 67 -2.42 2.66 -0.03
N ALA A 68 -3.12 2.23 -1.07
CA ALA A 68 -2.68 2.47 -2.44
C ALA A 68 -3.86 2.46 -3.40
N PHE A 69 -3.64 2.98 -4.58
CA PHE A 69 -4.57 2.83 -5.70
C PHE A 69 -3.77 2.55 -6.97
N MET A 70 -4.45 2.06 -7.99
CA MET A 70 -3.79 1.78 -9.26
C MET A 70 -4.05 2.90 -10.26
N THR A 71 -3.03 3.21 -11.06
CA THR A 71 -3.16 4.09 -12.19
C THR A 71 -2.38 3.51 -13.36
N HIS A 72 -2.63 4.03 -14.54
CA HIS A 72 -1.91 3.61 -15.73
C HIS A 72 -1.51 4.88 -16.49
N TYR A 73 -0.20 5.18 -16.47
CA TYR A 73 0.29 6.34 -17.19
C TYR A 73 0.25 6.08 -18.68
N GLU A 74 -0.14 7.09 -19.44
CA GLU A 74 -0.20 6.98 -20.89
C GLU A 74 1.16 6.60 -21.45
N GLY A 75 1.16 5.59 -22.31
CA GLY A 75 2.39 5.10 -22.93
C GLY A 75 3.12 4.02 -22.15
N ASP A 76 2.76 3.76 -20.90
CA ASP A 76 3.41 2.72 -20.12
C ASP A 76 2.81 1.35 -20.43
N ALA A 77 3.69 0.34 -20.46
CA ALA A 77 3.27 -1.04 -20.73
C ALA A 77 2.58 -1.69 -19.53
N ILE A 78 2.84 -1.21 -18.32
CA ILE A 78 2.32 -1.81 -17.09
C ILE A 78 1.64 -0.74 -16.22
N ALA A 79 0.72 -1.19 -15.38
CA ALA A 79 0.07 -0.31 -14.41
C ALA A 79 1.01 0.03 -13.27
N THR A 80 0.74 1.16 -12.62
CA THR A 80 1.50 1.62 -11.45
C THR A 80 0.60 1.62 -10.22
N ILE A 81 1.12 1.09 -9.13
CA ILE A 81 0.46 1.12 -7.83
C ILE A 81 1.02 2.33 -7.09
N ILE A 82 0.14 3.27 -6.72
CA ILE A 82 0.51 4.49 -6.03
C ILE A 82 0.26 4.31 -4.53
N ALA A 83 1.32 4.22 -3.75
CA ALA A 83 1.22 4.14 -2.30
C ALA A 83 0.97 5.54 -1.74
N THR A 84 -0.14 5.73 -1.02
CA THR A 84 -0.57 7.04 -0.57
C THR A 84 0.02 7.42 0.78
N HIS A 85 -0.19 6.59 1.78
CA HIS A 85 0.28 6.85 3.14
C HIS A 85 0.20 5.57 3.95
N GLY A 86 0.87 5.54 5.11
CA GLY A 86 0.87 4.39 5.98
C GLY A 86 0.44 4.72 7.39
N PHE A 87 0.09 3.69 8.15
CA PHE A 87 -0.30 3.84 9.55
C PHE A 87 -0.13 2.50 10.26
N LYS A 88 -0.13 2.56 11.60
CA LYS A 88 0.05 1.41 12.47
C LYS A 88 -1.21 1.22 13.31
N LYS A 89 -1.69 -0.02 13.41
CA LYS A 89 -2.86 -0.37 14.22
C LYS A 89 -2.65 -1.67 14.98
N LYS A 90 -3.30 -1.79 16.14
CA LYS A 90 -3.28 -3.03 16.92
C LYS A 90 -4.36 -4.01 16.48
N THR A 91 -5.40 -3.52 15.81
CA THR A 91 -6.47 -4.36 15.27
C THR A 91 -6.22 -4.63 13.79
N ASN A 92 -6.85 -5.68 13.25
CA ASN A 92 -6.66 -5.98 11.83
C ASN A 92 -7.71 -5.31 10.92
N LYS A 93 -8.50 -4.37 11.45
CA LYS A 93 -9.48 -3.65 10.66
C LYS A 93 -8.94 -2.29 10.23
N THR A 94 -9.07 -1.97 8.94
CA THR A 94 -8.64 -0.68 8.40
C THR A 94 -9.66 0.40 8.76
N PRO A 95 -9.24 1.49 9.46
CA PRO A 95 -10.17 2.56 9.82
C PRO A 95 -10.73 3.26 8.60
N GLN A 96 -12.02 3.61 8.67
CA GLN A 96 -12.70 4.31 7.58
C GLN A 96 -12.06 5.67 7.27
N SER A 97 -11.56 6.37 8.29
CA SER A 97 -10.90 7.66 8.08
C SER A 97 -9.65 7.54 7.21
N GLU A 98 -8.89 6.45 7.35
CA GLU A 98 -7.71 6.23 6.53
C GLU A 98 -8.10 5.90 5.08
N ILE A 99 -9.17 5.12 4.92
CA ILE A 99 -9.68 4.80 3.59
C ILE A 99 -10.13 6.08 2.88
N GLU A 100 -10.87 6.95 3.57
CA GLU A 100 -11.34 8.21 3.02
C GLU A 100 -10.19 9.12 2.62
N LYS A 101 -9.13 9.14 3.41
CA LYS A 101 -7.93 9.90 3.08
C LYS A 101 -7.30 9.40 1.77
N ALA A 102 -7.18 8.08 1.61
CA ALA A 102 -6.63 7.50 0.39
C ALA A 102 -7.52 7.80 -0.82
N GLU A 103 -8.84 7.74 -0.65
CA GLU A 103 -9.78 8.06 -1.72
C GLU A 103 -9.68 9.52 -2.14
N GLN A 104 -9.48 10.43 -1.18
CA GLN A 104 -9.27 11.85 -1.47
C GLN A 104 -7.97 12.06 -2.25
N ILE A 105 -6.90 11.42 -1.82
CA ILE A 105 -5.61 11.51 -2.51
C ILE A 105 -5.76 11.01 -3.95
N LYS A 106 -6.48 9.90 -4.14
CA LYS A 106 -6.73 9.36 -5.47
C LYS A 106 -7.50 10.34 -6.35
N ARG A 107 -8.52 11.00 -5.80
CA ARG A 107 -9.30 11.99 -6.56
C ARG A 107 -8.44 13.17 -7.01
N ASP A 108 -7.49 13.56 -6.16
CA ASP A 108 -6.65 14.74 -6.42
C ASP A 108 -5.39 14.39 -7.24
N PHE A 109 -5.16 13.12 -7.45
CA PHE A 109 -3.99 12.66 -8.19
C PHE A 109 -4.15 12.92 -9.68
#